data_0f530bcbf8ddacb03ee4b43dc34e215d
#
_entry.id   0f530bcbf8ddacb03ee4b43dc34e215d
#
_cell.length_a   1.000
_cell.length_b   1.000
_cell.length_c   1.000
_cell.angle_alpha   90.00
_cell.angle_beta   90.00
_cell.angle_gamma   90.00
#
_symmetry.space_group_name_H-M   'P 1'
#
loop_
_entity.id
_entity.type
_entity.pdbx_description
1 polymer ?
#
loop_
_entity_poly.entity_id
_entity_poly.type
_entity_poly.pdbx_seq_one_letter_code
_entity_poly.pdbx_strand_id
1 'polypeptide(L)'
;RVLGVIYLKDTVKPGMVERFQRLRAIGIKTIMCTGDNPLTAATIAKEAGVDGFVAECKPEDKIALIKKEQAEGKIVAMTGDGTNDAPALAQANVGLAMNSGTTAAKEAANMVDLDSDPTKILEVVEIGKQLLITRGSLTTFSIANDVAKYFAIIPAMFMLAIPEMGVLNIMGLAS
;
A
#
# COMPACT_ATOMS: atom_id res chain seq x y z
N ARG A 1 34.79 -23.41 35.09
CA ARG A 1 35.47 -23.50 33.76
C ARG A 1 34.43 -23.18 32.69
N VAL A 2 34.61 -22.06 31.99
CA VAL A 2 33.78 -21.72 30.84
C VAL A 2 34.15 -22.67 29.70
N LEU A 3 33.16 -23.41 29.14
CA LEU A 3 33.38 -24.39 28.09
C LEU A 3 33.28 -23.78 26.68
N GLY A 4 32.62 -22.64 26.56
CA GLY A 4 32.46 -21.94 25.31
C GLY A 4 31.46 -20.80 25.43
N VAL A 5 31.34 -19.99 24.38
CA VAL A 5 30.32 -18.93 24.22
C VAL A 5 29.56 -19.20 22.93
N ILE A 6 28.23 -19.24 23.04
CA ILE A 6 27.35 -19.32 21.86
C ILE A 6 26.90 -17.90 21.55
N TYR A 7 27.23 -17.44 20.33
CA TYR A 7 26.79 -16.15 19.84
C TYR A 7 25.53 -16.35 18.98
N LEU A 8 24.40 -15.82 19.45
CA LEU A 8 23.15 -15.82 18.70
C LEU A 8 22.94 -14.43 18.11
N LYS A 9 22.77 -14.36 16.81
CA LYS A 9 22.48 -13.12 16.08
C LYS A 9 21.36 -13.38 15.09
N ASP A 10 20.29 -12.59 15.18
CA ASP A 10 19.30 -12.51 14.14
C ASP A 10 19.91 -11.82 12.91
N THR A 11 19.74 -12.43 11.75
CA THR A 11 20.23 -11.89 10.49
C THR A 11 19.09 -11.34 9.66
N VAL A 12 19.26 -10.11 9.18
CA VAL A 12 18.35 -9.51 8.21
C VAL A 12 18.45 -10.27 6.90
N LYS A 13 17.29 -10.61 6.29
CA LYS A 13 17.27 -11.31 4.99
C LYS A 13 18.01 -10.48 3.93
N PRO A 14 18.77 -11.12 3.02
CA PRO A 14 19.41 -10.43 1.92
C PRO A 14 18.43 -9.61 1.07
N GLY A 15 18.83 -8.42 0.62
CA GLY A 15 18.01 -7.56 -0.23
C GLY A 15 16.98 -6.69 0.50
N MET A 16 16.89 -6.78 1.83
CA MET A 16 15.95 -5.96 2.60
C MET A 16 16.27 -4.47 2.52
N VAL A 17 17.55 -4.12 2.58
CA VAL A 17 18.00 -2.72 2.55
C VAL A 17 17.54 -2.04 1.26
N GLU A 18 17.79 -2.67 0.11
CA GLU A 18 17.39 -2.13 -1.20
C GLU A 18 15.87 -1.97 -1.32
N ARG A 19 15.12 -2.93 -0.77
CA ARG A 19 13.66 -2.88 -0.80
C ARG A 19 13.10 -1.77 0.08
N PHE A 20 13.65 -1.56 1.27
CA PHE A 20 13.28 -0.42 2.11
C PHE A 20 13.69 0.91 1.50
N GLN A 21 14.83 0.98 0.79
CA GLN A 21 15.20 2.16 0.01
C GLN A 21 14.19 2.46 -1.11
N ARG A 22 13.69 1.44 -1.82
CA ARG A 22 12.64 1.60 -2.84
C ARG A 22 11.33 2.11 -2.21
N LEU A 23 10.91 1.57 -1.06
CA LEU A 23 9.75 2.08 -0.33
C LEU A 23 9.91 3.55 0.03
N ARG A 24 11.07 3.94 0.53
CA ARG A 24 11.40 5.34 0.83
C ARG A 24 11.37 6.22 -0.40
N ALA A 25 11.89 5.76 -1.54
CA ALA A 25 11.90 6.50 -2.80
C ALA A 25 10.48 6.81 -3.33
N ILE A 26 9.50 5.96 -3.03
CA ILE A 26 8.09 6.19 -3.37
C ILE A 26 7.29 6.90 -2.26
N GLY A 27 7.98 7.42 -1.23
CA GLY A 27 7.40 8.22 -0.15
C GLY A 27 6.79 7.42 1.00
N ILE A 28 7.11 6.12 1.12
CA ILE A 28 6.64 5.28 2.22
C ILE A 28 7.70 5.26 3.31
N LYS A 29 7.30 5.66 4.52
CA LYS A 29 8.12 5.59 5.72
C LYS A 29 7.92 4.23 6.40
N THR A 30 9.03 3.57 6.76
CA THR A 30 9.03 2.27 7.40
C THR A 30 9.47 2.38 8.87
N ILE A 31 8.68 1.80 9.77
CA ILE A 31 8.95 1.76 11.21
C ILE A 31 8.92 0.31 11.66
N MET A 32 9.99 -0.14 12.29
CA MET A 32 10.08 -1.47 12.90
C MET A 32 9.54 -1.41 14.33
N CYS A 33 8.57 -2.27 14.65
CA CYS A 33 8.06 -2.45 16.02
C CYS A 33 8.48 -3.83 16.53
N THR A 34 9.28 -3.86 17.58
CA THR A 34 9.81 -5.10 18.16
C THR A 34 9.66 -5.12 19.68
N GLY A 35 9.49 -6.31 20.25
CA GLY A 35 9.56 -6.51 21.69
C GLY A 35 10.98 -6.52 22.27
N ASP A 36 12.01 -6.47 21.41
CA ASP A 36 13.40 -6.46 21.83
C ASP A 36 13.79 -5.19 22.59
N ASN A 37 14.90 -5.29 23.34
CA ASN A 37 15.47 -4.14 24.00
C ASN A 37 15.99 -3.08 23.00
N PRO A 38 16.13 -1.82 23.42
CA PRO A 38 16.51 -0.72 22.52
C PRO A 38 17.83 -0.92 21.78
N LEU A 39 18.82 -1.58 22.39
CA LEU A 39 20.13 -1.80 21.77
C LEU A 39 20.04 -2.80 20.62
N THR A 40 19.34 -3.91 20.83
CA THR A 40 19.10 -4.92 19.80
C THR A 40 18.25 -4.33 18.67
N ALA A 41 17.15 -3.65 19.03
CA ALA A 41 16.26 -3.00 18.08
C ALA A 41 17.00 -1.98 17.19
N ALA A 42 17.84 -1.14 17.78
CA ALA A 42 18.64 -0.15 17.03
C ALA A 42 19.61 -0.84 16.03
N THR A 43 20.23 -1.92 16.45
CA THR A 43 21.16 -2.68 15.60
C THR A 43 20.44 -3.29 14.40
N ILE A 44 19.33 -3.98 14.63
CA ILE A 44 18.52 -4.61 13.57
C ILE A 44 17.94 -3.55 12.63
N ALA A 45 17.39 -2.46 13.17
CA ALA A 45 16.84 -1.36 12.37
C ALA A 45 17.88 -0.73 11.44
N LYS A 46 19.11 -0.54 11.93
CA LYS A 46 20.23 -0.03 11.13
C LYS A 46 20.65 -1.02 10.05
N GLU A 47 20.75 -2.30 10.37
CA GLU A 47 21.11 -3.36 9.43
C GLU A 47 20.03 -3.53 8.34
N ALA A 48 18.75 -3.44 8.70
CA ALA A 48 17.63 -3.52 7.76
C ALA A 48 17.44 -2.25 6.92
N GLY A 49 17.91 -1.10 7.41
CA GLY A 49 17.78 0.18 6.71
C GLY A 49 16.39 0.80 6.80
N VAL A 50 15.62 0.50 7.86
CA VAL A 50 14.31 1.13 8.12
C VAL A 50 14.45 2.58 8.59
N ASP A 51 13.38 3.38 8.49
CA ASP A 51 13.39 4.80 8.82
C ASP A 51 13.31 5.08 10.32
N GLY A 52 12.80 4.13 11.09
CA GLY A 52 12.67 4.25 12.54
C GLY A 52 12.36 2.91 13.18
N PHE A 53 12.42 2.88 14.51
CA PHE A 53 12.03 1.70 15.28
C PHE A 53 11.38 2.08 16.61
N VAL A 54 10.57 1.17 17.14
CA VAL A 54 10.01 1.18 18.48
C VAL A 54 10.42 -0.12 19.16
N ALA A 55 11.20 -0.01 20.23
CA ALA A 55 11.68 -1.13 21.03
C ALA A 55 10.72 -1.42 22.20
N GLU A 56 10.84 -2.59 22.81
CA GLU A 56 10.02 -3.02 23.97
C GLU A 56 8.51 -2.84 23.72
N CYS A 57 8.11 -2.95 22.44
CA CYS A 57 6.77 -2.67 21.95
C CYS A 57 5.81 -3.81 22.35
N LYS A 58 4.81 -3.48 23.14
CA LYS A 58 3.70 -4.36 23.48
C LYS A 58 2.65 -4.35 22.37
N PRO A 59 1.74 -5.35 22.33
CA PRO A 59 0.66 -5.35 21.34
C PRO A 59 -0.18 -4.06 21.33
N GLU A 60 -0.45 -3.49 22.50
CA GLU A 60 -1.22 -2.26 22.68
C GLU A 60 -0.49 -1.05 22.11
N ASP A 61 0.83 -1.02 22.22
CA ASP A 61 1.67 0.08 21.69
C ASP A 61 1.65 0.09 20.17
N LYS A 62 1.62 -1.10 19.54
CA LYS A 62 1.48 -1.21 18.07
C LYS A 62 0.16 -0.60 17.59
N ILE A 63 -0.95 -0.91 18.27
CA ILE A 63 -2.26 -0.36 17.97
C ILE A 63 -2.28 1.16 18.18
N ALA A 64 -1.71 1.64 19.28
CA ALA A 64 -1.64 3.07 19.59
C ALA A 64 -0.83 3.84 18.53
N LEU A 65 0.29 3.29 18.07
CA LEU A 65 1.10 3.87 17.01
C LEU A 65 0.32 3.95 15.69
N ILE A 66 -0.38 2.87 15.29
CA ILE A 66 -1.21 2.85 14.08
C ILE A 66 -2.30 3.93 14.16
N LYS A 67 -3.02 3.99 15.27
CA LYS A 67 -4.09 4.99 15.47
C LYS A 67 -3.57 6.42 15.43
N LYS A 68 -2.38 6.66 16.01
CA LYS A 68 -1.73 7.98 15.96
C LYS A 68 -1.43 8.40 14.53
N GLU A 69 -0.80 7.55 13.74
CA GLU A 69 -0.47 7.85 12.34
C GLU A 69 -1.75 8.03 11.48
N GLN A 70 -2.79 7.22 11.74
CA GLN A 70 -4.10 7.36 11.09
C GLN A 70 -4.80 8.69 11.44
N ALA A 71 -4.71 9.14 12.69
CA ALA A 71 -5.26 10.42 13.13
C ALA A 71 -4.59 11.62 12.46
N GLU A 72 -3.34 11.48 12.03
CA GLU A 72 -2.62 12.47 11.21
C GLU A 72 -3.00 12.40 9.71
N GLY A 73 -3.99 11.59 9.33
CA GLY A 73 -4.45 11.43 7.95
C GLY A 73 -3.59 10.52 7.09
N LYS A 74 -2.70 9.74 7.69
CA LYS A 74 -1.84 8.80 6.97
C LYS A 74 -2.51 7.45 6.75
N ILE A 75 -2.20 6.81 5.63
CA ILE A 75 -2.55 5.42 5.36
C ILE A 75 -1.47 4.53 5.96
N VAL A 76 -1.86 3.63 6.84
CA VAL A 76 -0.93 2.75 7.56
C VAL A 76 -1.08 1.32 7.06
N ALA A 77 0.04 0.73 6.63
CA ALA A 77 0.16 -0.70 6.37
C ALA A 77 0.92 -1.37 7.54
N MET A 78 0.45 -2.53 7.95
CA MET A 78 1.07 -3.35 9.00
C MET A 78 1.42 -4.72 8.43
N THR A 79 2.63 -5.18 8.68
CA THR A 79 3.02 -6.58 8.42
C THR A 79 3.34 -7.29 9.72
N GLY A 80 2.92 -8.53 9.86
CA GLY A 80 3.16 -9.32 11.06
C GLY A 80 2.82 -10.80 10.88
N ASP A 81 3.30 -11.62 11.80
CA ASP A 81 3.16 -13.08 11.74
C ASP A 81 2.65 -13.71 13.06
N GLY A 82 2.69 -12.96 14.15
CA GLY A 82 2.33 -13.45 15.48
C GLY A 82 0.84 -13.25 15.84
N THR A 83 0.35 -14.06 16.77
CA THR A 83 -0.98 -13.85 17.38
C THR A 83 -1.09 -12.48 18.03
N ASN A 84 0.00 -11.96 18.59
CA ASN A 84 0.07 -10.64 19.20
C ASN A 84 -0.05 -9.50 18.17
N ASP A 85 0.15 -9.78 16.88
CA ASP A 85 0.02 -8.83 15.79
C ASP A 85 -1.41 -8.73 15.26
N ALA A 86 -2.26 -9.73 15.51
CA ALA A 86 -3.61 -9.79 14.97
C ALA A 86 -4.44 -8.52 15.23
N PRO A 87 -4.49 -7.93 16.45
CA PRO A 87 -5.24 -6.70 16.67
C PRO A 87 -4.66 -5.49 15.91
N ALA A 88 -3.34 -5.42 15.75
CA ALA A 88 -2.67 -4.36 14.99
C ALA A 88 -2.89 -4.52 13.48
N LEU A 89 -2.86 -5.76 12.96
CA LEU A 89 -3.20 -6.08 11.57
C LEU A 89 -4.64 -5.67 11.22
N ALA A 90 -5.59 -5.96 12.13
CA ALA A 90 -6.99 -5.56 11.96
C ALA A 90 -7.21 -4.03 12.03
N GLN A 91 -6.41 -3.32 12.84
CA GLN A 91 -6.50 -1.87 12.98
C GLN A 91 -5.92 -1.12 11.79
N ALA A 92 -4.91 -1.66 11.12
CA ALA A 92 -4.25 -1.02 10.00
C ALA A 92 -5.19 -0.87 8.79
N ASN A 93 -4.96 0.13 7.94
CA ASN A 93 -5.67 0.27 6.67
C ASN A 93 -5.37 -0.90 5.73
N VAL A 94 -4.13 -1.41 5.78
CA VAL A 94 -3.70 -2.60 5.06
C VAL A 94 -2.96 -3.51 6.04
N GLY A 95 -3.53 -4.67 6.35
CA GLY A 95 -2.91 -5.72 7.15
C GLY A 95 -2.37 -6.82 6.24
N LEU A 96 -1.08 -7.11 6.31
CA LEU A 96 -0.43 -8.16 5.55
C LEU A 96 0.15 -9.21 6.52
N ALA A 97 -0.48 -10.38 6.58
CA ALA A 97 0.04 -11.49 7.38
C ALA A 97 1.01 -12.35 6.57
N MET A 98 2.02 -12.90 7.23
CA MET A 98 2.92 -13.86 6.63
C MET A 98 2.27 -15.24 6.54
N ASN A 99 2.55 -16.01 5.49
CA ASN A 99 2.05 -17.39 5.36
C ASN A 99 2.57 -18.30 6.46
N SER A 100 3.80 -18.06 6.93
CA SER A 100 4.38 -18.71 8.10
C SER A 100 3.75 -18.30 9.42
N GLY A 101 2.90 -17.27 9.43
CA GLY A 101 2.28 -16.70 10.61
C GLY A 101 1.15 -17.55 11.18
N THR A 102 0.68 -17.15 12.36
CA THR A 102 -0.41 -17.82 13.08
C THR A 102 -1.75 -17.65 12.35
N THR A 103 -2.69 -18.57 12.59
CA THR A 103 -4.04 -18.49 12.04
C THR A 103 -4.72 -17.18 12.44
N ALA A 104 -4.55 -16.74 13.69
CA ALA A 104 -5.12 -15.48 14.18
C ALA A 104 -4.60 -14.25 13.39
N ALA A 105 -3.30 -14.21 13.07
CA ALA A 105 -2.74 -13.15 12.25
C ALA A 105 -3.32 -13.16 10.83
N LYS A 106 -3.46 -14.34 10.21
CA LYS A 106 -4.01 -14.50 8.86
C LYS A 106 -5.48 -14.10 8.78
N GLU A 107 -6.28 -14.45 9.79
CA GLU A 107 -7.70 -14.08 9.85
C GLU A 107 -7.92 -12.58 10.09
N ALA A 108 -7.02 -11.95 10.84
CA ALA A 108 -7.11 -10.51 11.12
C ALA A 108 -6.63 -9.63 9.96
N ALA A 109 -5.80 -10.16 9.07
CA ALA A 109 -5.21 -9.41 7.96
C ALA A 109 -6.15 -9.31 6.76
N ASN A 110 -5.96 -8.25 5.96
CA ASN A 110 -6.66 -8.10 4.67
C ASN A 110 -6.04 -8.98 3.56
N MET A 111 -4.75 -9.29 3.70
CA MET A 111 -3.96 -10.04 2.73
C MET A 111 -3.00 -10.99 3.43
N VAL A 112 -2.67 -12.09 2.75
CA VAL A 112 -1.65 -13.04 3.21
C VAL A 112 -0.55 -13.11 2.16
N ASP A 113 0.69 -12.87 2.59
CA ASP A 113 1.87 -13.04 1.76
C ASP A 113 2.33 -14.50 1.80
N LEU A 114 2.26 -15.18 0.66
CA LEU A 114 2.59 -16.60 0.55
C LEU A 114 4.10 -16.87 0.66
N ASP A 115 4.94 -15.89 0.34
CA ASP A 115 6.40 -16.00 0.38
C ASP A 115 6.98 -15.64 1.77
N SER A 116 6.15 -15.17 2.68
CA SER A 116 6.55 -14.68 4.01
C SER A 116 7.67 -13.64 3.95
N ASP A 117 7.53 -12.68 3.04
CA ASP A 117 8.45 -11.57 2.83
C ASP A 117 7.79 -10.23 3.21
N PRO A 118 8.19 -9.59 4.32
CA PRO A 118 7.55 -8.36 4.79
C PRO A 118 7.66 -7.19 3.80
N THR A 119 8.54 -7.28 2.81
CA THR A 119 8.71 -6.25 1.78
C THR A 119 7.79 -6.41 0.57
N LYS A 120 6.96 -7.45 0.53
CA LYS A 120 5.90 -7.64 -0.49
C LYS A 120 4.91 -6.48 -0.53
N ILE A 121 4.80 -5.70 0.54
CA ILE A 121 4.04 -4.46 0.54
C ILE A 121 4.45 -3.52 -0.61
N LEU A 122 5.70 -3.58 -1.07
CA LEU A 122 6.16 -2.82 -2.23
C LEU A 122 5.39 -3.21 -3.50
N GLU A 123 5.25 -4.52 -3.76
CA GLU A 123 4.49 -5.04 -4.91
C GLU A 123 3.01 -4.66 -4.82
N VAL A 124 2.43 -4.74 -3.61
CA VAL A 124 1.03 -4.33 -3.36
C VAL A 124 0.83 -2.86 -3.71
N VAL A 125 1.76 -1.98 -3.31
CA VAL A 125 1.70 -0.54 -3.62
C VAL A 125 1.88 -0.29 -5.12
N GLU A 126 2.81 -0.98 -5.78
CA GLU A 126 3.04 -0.87 -7.23
C GLU A 126 1.79 -1.28 -8.03
N ILE A 127 1.19 -2.42 -7.69
CA ILE A 127 -0.05 -2.91 -8.31
C ILE A 127 -1.20 -1.92 -8.06
N GLY A 128 -1.36 -1.45 -6.82
CA GLY A 128 -2.39 -0.47 -6.47
C GLY A 128 -2.28 0.83 -7.27
N LYS A 129 -1.06 1.35 -7.44
CA LYS A 129 -0.81 2.53 -8.29
C LYS A 129 -1.19 2.27 -9.76
N GLN A 130 -0.82 1.12 -10.30
CA GLN A 130 -1.18 0.75 -11.69
C GLN A 130 -2.69 0.68 -11.87
N LEU A 131 -3.41 0.05 -10.94
CA LEU A 131 -4.87 -0.03 -10.97
C LEU A 131 -5.53 1.34 -10.93
N LEU A 132 -5.04 2.26 -10.08
CA LEU A 132 -5.55 3.62 -9.98
C LEU A 132 -5.32 4.41 -11.28
N ILE A 133 -4.14 4.31 -11.89
CA ILE A 133 -3.81 4.97 -13.15
C ILE A 133 -4.70 4.42 -14.27
N THR A 134 -4.82 3.10 -14.37
CA THR A 134 -5.65 2.45 -15.40
C THR A 134 -7.12 2.85 -15.24
N ARG A 135 -7.65 2.84 -14.03
CA ARG A 135 -9.03 3.25 -13.76
C ARG A 135 -9.25 4.73 -14.07
N GLY A 136 -8.32 5.58 -13.69
CA GLY A 136 -8.38 7.01 -14.02
C GLY A 136 -8.37 7.26 -15.52
N SER A 137 -7.50 6.59 -16.27
CA SER A 137 -7.43 6.68 -17.73
C SER A 137 -8.71 6.20 -18.40
N LEU A 138 -9.28 5.09 -17.97
CA LEU A 138 -10.55 4.58 -18.49
C LEU A 138 -11.71 5.53 -18.21
N THR A 139 -11.78 6.11 -17.02
CA THR A 139 -12.81 7.09 -16.66
C THR A 139 -12.69 8.35 -17.51
N THR A 140 -11.48 8.88 -17.66
CA THR A 140 -11.23 10.07 -18.49
C THR A 140 -11.58 9.80 -19.95
N PHE A 141 -11.20 8.65 -20.49
CA PHE A 141 -11.55 8.25 -21.86
C PHE A 141 -13.06 8.12 -22.04
N SER A 142 -13.78 7.52 -21.10
CA SER A 142 -15.23 7.39 -21.15
C SER A 142 -15.94 8.74 -21.15
N ILE A 143 -15.54 9.65 -20.25
CA ILE A 143 -16.11 11.00 -20.20
C ILE A 143 -15.84 11.76 -21.49
N ALA A 144 -14.60 11.72 -21.99
CA ALA A 144 -14.24 12.39 -23.23
C ALA A 144 -15.05 11.86 -24.45
N ASN A 145 -15.24 10.54 -24.51
CA ASN A 145 -16.04 9.91 -25.54
C ASN A 145 -17.52 10.30 -25.46
N ASP A 146 -18.09 10.37 -24.26
CA ASP A 146 -19.48 10.79 -24.06
C ASP A 146 -19.68 12.26 -24.42
N VAL A 147 -18.77 13.14 -24.01
CA VAL A 147 -18.80 14.55 -24.42
C VAL A 147 -18.72 14.69 -25.95
N ALA A 148 -17.82 13.95 -26.60
CA ALA A 148 -17.69 13.97 -28.05
C ALA A 148 -18.98 13.51 -28.76
N LYS A 149 -19.67 12.49 -28.24
CA LYS A 149 -20.96 12.03 -28.76
C LYS A 149 -22.03 13.11 -28.68
N TYR A 150 -22.11 13.84 -27.56
CA TYR A 150 -23.08 14.95 -27.45
C TYR A 150 -22.80 16.05 -28.48
N PHE A 151 -21.54 16.42 -28.67
CA PHE A 151 -21.17 17.42 -29.68
C PHE A 151 -21.44 16.96 -31.14
N ALA A 152 -21.42 15.66 -31.39
CA ALA A 152 -21.73 15.13 -32.72
C ALA A 152 -23.24 14.96 -32.94
N ILE A 153 -23.96 14.44 -31.95
CA ILE A 153 -25.37 14.04 -32.09
C ILE A 153 -26.32 15.21 -32.00
N ILE A 154 -26.10 16.12 -31.03
CA ILE A 154 -27.03 17.25 -30.81
C ILE A 154 -27.15 18.15 -32.06
N PRO A 155 -26.06 18.62 -32.71
CA PRO A 155 -26.19 19.40 -33.95
C PRO A 155 -26.92 18.65 -35.05
N ALA A 156 -26.66 17.34 -35.22
CA ALA A 156 -27.33 16.53 -36.22
C ALA A 156 -28.84 16.41 -36.00
N MET A 157 -29.28 16.19 -34.73
CA MET A 157 -30.69 16.08 -34.36
C MET A 157 -31.50 17.39 -34.60
N PHE A 158 -30.88 18.54 -34.35
CA PHE A 158 -31.56 19.84 -34.42
C PHE A 158 -31.37 20.55 -35.76
N MET A 159 -30.58 20.02 -36.69
CA MET A 159 -30.26 20.63 -37.99
C MET A 159 -31.51 20.96 -38.82
N LEU A 160 -32.57 20.12 -38.76
CA LEU A 160 -33.85 20.37 -39.47
C LEU A 160 -34.68 21.47 -38.81
N ALA A 161 -34.62 21.64 -37.51
CA ALA A 161 -35.37 22.63 -36.75
C ALA A 161 -34.64 23.99 -36.68
N ILE A 162 -33.30 23.96 -36.64
CA ILE A 162 -32.40 25.10 -36.52
C ILE A 162 -31.29 24.92 -37.56
N PRO A 163 -31.46 25.43 -38.80
CA PRO A 163 -30.51 25.23 -39.91
C PRO A 163 -29.09 25.72 -39.60
N GLU A 164 -28.94 26.74 -38.75
CA GLU A 164 -27.65 27.29 -38.35
C GLU A 164 -26.78 26.23 -37.58
N MET A 165 -27.40 25.25 -36.97
CA MET A 165 -26.68 24.15 -36.29
C MET A 165 -25.99 23.20 -37.29
N GLY A 166 -26.31 23.27 -38.58
CA GLY A 166 -25.62 22.52 -39.63
C GLY A 166 -24.12 22.82 -39.70
N VAL A 167 -23.71 24.03 -39.34
CA VAL A 167 -22.30 24.44 -39.29
C VAL A 167 -21.53 23.69 -38.21
N LEU A 168 -22.22 23.25 -37.14
CA LEU A 168 -21.64 22.47 -36.03
C LEU A 168 -21.69 20.97 -36.28
N ASN A 169 -22.32 20.51 -37.34
CA ASN A 169 -22.38 19.09 -37.70
C ASN A 169 -21.07 18.65 -38.40
N ILE A 170 -19.97 18.69 -37.64
CA ILE A 170 -18.61 18.39 -38.14
C ILE A 170 -18.50 16.95 -38.64
N MET A 171 -19.31 16.05 -38.12
CA MET A 171 -19.30 14.63 -38.48
C MET A 171 -20.10 14.33 -39.75
N GLY A 172 -20.84 15.30 -40.30
CA GLY A 172 -21.67 15.10 -41.49
C GLY A 172 -22.75 14.03 -41.30
N LEU A 173 -23.27 13.87 -40.10
CA LEU A 173 -24.33 12.89 -39.81
C LEU A 173 -25.63 13.37 -40.48
N ALA A 174 -26.27 12.46 -41.24
CA ALA A 174 -27.61 12.70 -41.79
C ALA A 174 -28.64 12.55 -40.66
N SER A 175 -29.62 13.47 -40.65
CA SER A 175 -30.78 13.45 -39.74
C SER A 175 -31.76 12.35 -40.15
#